data_a54ef8abb0c81110081cb937a79c5d1d
#
_entry.id   a54ef8abb0c81110081cb937a79c5d1d
#
_cell.length_a   1.000
_cell.length_b   1.000
_cell.length_c   1.000
_cell.angle_alpha   90.00
_cell.angle_beta   90.00
_cell.angle_gamma   90.00
#
_symmetry.space_group_name_H-M   'P 1'
#
loop_
_entity.id
_entity.type
_entity.pdbx_description
1 polymer ?
#
loop_
_entity_poly.entity_id
_entity_poly.type
_entity_poly.pdbx_seq_one_letter_code
_entity_poly.pdbx_strand_id
1 'polypeptide(L)' 'MPFTVIYPNGTQQGFYIRSVAEMYAAINGGRLVGPPQLKLVDKLAA' A
#
# COMPACT_ATOMS: atom_id res chain seq x y z
N MET A 1 8.40 -4.81 -5.62
CA MET A 1 7.88 -3.45 -5.51
C MET A 1 7.51 -3.18 -4.07
N PRO A 2 7.87 -2.02 -3.53
CA PRO A 2 7.66 -1.77 -2.11
C PRO A 2 6.20 -1.57 -1.72
N PHE A 3 5.36 -1.16 -2.66
CA PHE A 3 3.95 -0.92 -2.34
C PHE A 3 3.06 -1.73 -3.25
N THR A 4 2.02 -2.33 -2.67
CA THR A 4 1.07 -3.13 -3.42
C THR A 4 -0.34 -2.68 -3.07
N VAL A 5 -1.17 -2.51 -4.10
CA VAL A 5 -2.58 -2.20 -3.90
C VAL A 5 -3.40 -3.43 -4.27
N ILE A 6 -4.26 -3.84 -3.35
CA ILE A 6 -5.16 -4.99 -3.56
C ILE A 6 -6.56 -4.44 -3.78
N TYR A 7 -7.11 -4.73 -4.95
CA TYR A 7 -8.42 -4.22 -5.34
C TYR A 7 -9.54 -5.15 -4.89
N PRO A 8 -10.77 -4.61 -4.77
CA PRO A 8 -11.90 -5.44 -4.32
C PRO A 8 -12.20 -6.62 -5.22
N ASN A 9 -11.82 -6.53 -6.49
CA ASN A 9 -12.06 -7.64 -7.43
C ASN A 9 -11.02 -8.74 -7.32
N GLY A 10 -10.05 -8.60 -6.41
CA GLY A 10 -9.04 -9.62 -6.20
C GLY A 10 -7.75 -9.40 -6.96
N THR A 11 -7.65 -8.39 -7.79
CA THR A 11 -6.41 -8.11 -8.51
C THR A 11 -5.46 -7.28 -7.63
N GLN A 12 -4.19 -7.32 -7.98
CA GLN A 12 -3.15 -6.60 -7.25
C GLN A 12 -2.30 -5.81 -8.23
N GLN A 13 -1.77 -4.70 -7.76
CA GLN A 13 -0.88 -3.89 -8.57
C GLN A 13 0.24 -3.34 -7.71
N GLY A 14 1.49 -3.42 -8.21
CA GLY A 14 2.65 -2.93 -7.48
C GLY A 14 3.02 -1.52 -7.90
N PHE A 15 3.51 -0.74 -6.94
CA PHE A 15 3.93 0.63 -7.18
C PHE A 15 5.24 0.87 -6.47
N TYR A 16 6.05 1.79 -7.01
CA TYR A 16 7.28 2.22 -6.37
C TYR A 16 7.08 3.47 -5.53
N ILE A 17 6.04 4.23 -5.80
CA ILE A 17 5.80 5.50 -5.15
C ILE A 17 4.55 5.40 -4.28
N ARG A 18 4.71 5.72 -2.99
CA ARG A 18 3.63 5.56 -2.03
C ARG A 18 2.42 6.42 -2.36
N SER A 19 2.66 7.68 -2.71
CA SER A 19 1.54 8.59 -2.96
C SER A 19 0.72 8.12 -4.16
N VAL A 20 1.37 7.57 -5.16
CA VAL A 20 0.66 7.02 -6.32
C VAL A 20 -0.15 5.81 -5.92
N ALA A 21 0.44 4.92 -5.10
CA ALA A 21 -0.27 3.74 -4.62
C ALA A 21 -1.51 4.13 -3.82
N GLU A 22 -1.36 5.12 -2.95
CA GLU A 22 -2.49 5.59 -2.14
C GLU A 22 -3.61 6.15 -3.01
N MET A 23 -3.22 6.88 -4.04
CA MET A 23 -4.21 7.47 -4.95
C MET A 23 -5.01 6.39 -5.65
N TYR A 24 -4.31 5.38 -6.19
CA TYR A 24 -4.98 4.30 -6.88
C TYR A 24 -5.87 3.49 -5.94
N ALA A 25 -5.40 3.27 -4.72
CA ALA A 25 -6.21 2.57 -3.73
C ALA A 25 -7.50 3.35 -3.43
N ALA A 26 -7.39 4.64 -3.27
CA ALA A 26 -8.56 5.47 -2.97
C ALA A 26 -9.55 5.50 -4.13
N ILE A 27 -9.03 5.67 -5.35
CA ILE A 27 -9.89 5.77 -6.53
C ILE A 27 -10.65 4.47 -6.77
N ASN A 28 -9.99 3.35 -6.56
CA ASN A 28 -10.56 2.04 -6.89
C ASN A 28 -11.12 1.32 -5.66
N GLY A 29 -11.08 1.94 -4.52
CA GLY A 29 -11.57 1.30 -3.30
C GLY A 29 -10.70 0.15 -2.84
N GLY A 30 -9.41 0.18 -3.20
CA GLY A 30 -8.50 -0.89 -2.85
C GLY A 30 -7.83 -0.68 -1.52
N ARG A 31 -6.92 -1.59 -1.19
CA ARG A 31 -6.17 -1.56 0.05
C ARG A 31 -4.68 -1.44 -0.25
N LEU A 32 -4.00 -0.56 0.46
CA LEU A 32 -2.57 -0.40 0.31
C LEU A 32 -1.82 -1.27 1.29
N VAL A 33 -0.83 -2.00 0.79
CA VAL A 33 0.04 -2.84 1.60
C VAL A 33 1.47 -2.33 1.45
N GLY A 34 2.07 -1.91 2.54
CA GLY A 34 3.44 -1.41 2.53
C GLY A 34 4.46 -2.46 2.91
N PRO A 35 5.73 -2.10 2.87
CA PRO A 35 6.79 -3.03 3.27
C PRO A 35 6.80 -3.27 4.77
N PRO A 36 7.30 -4.43 5.21
CA PRO A 36 7.30 -4.79 6.62
C PRO A 36 8.05 -3.82 7.53
N GLN A 37 9.10 -3.19 7.04
CA GLN A 37 9.85 -2.28 7.90
C GLN A 37 9.04 -1.05 8.30
N LEU A 38 8.00 -0.73 7.59
CA LEU A 38 7.11 0.36 8.01
C LEU A 38 6.43 0.02 9.32
N LYS A 39 6.12 -1.23 9.53
CA LYS A 39 5.51 -1.66 10.78
C LYS A 39 6.46 -1.51 11.94
N LEU A 40 7.73 -1.78 11.70
CA LEU A 40 8.74 -1.59 12.74
C LEU A 40 8.84 -0.13 13.15
N VAL A 41 8.82 0.75 12.18
CA VAL A 41 8.86 2.18 12.46
C VAL A 41 7.66 2.60 13.27
N ASP A 42 6.49 2.12 12.93
CA ASP A 42 5.28 2.44 13.66
C ASP A 42 5.39 1.99 15.13
N LYS A 43 5.92 0.81 15.34
CA LYS A 43 6.10 0.32 16.70
C LYS A 43 7.04 1.19 17.51
N LEU A 44 8.12 1.60 16.87
CA LEU A 44 9.09 2.44 17.55
C LEU A 44 8.51 3.81 17.85
N ALA A 45 7.68 4.30 16.98
CA ALA A 45 7.04 5.59 17.18
C ALA A 45 6.00 5.55 18.28
N ALA A 46 5.37 4.41 18.42
CA ALA A 46 4.35 4.25 19.46
C ALA A 46 4.98 4.06 20.82
#